data_2281c4a1f2fcd2566212a5eacd3e9f86
#
_entry.id   2281c4a1f2fcd2566212a5eacd3e9f86
#
_cell.length_a   1.000
_cell.length_b   1.000
_cell.length_c   1.000
_cell.angle_alpha   90.00
_cell.angle_beta   90.00
_cell.angle_gamma   90.00
#
_symmetry.space_group_name_H-M   'P 1'
#
loop_
_entity.id
_entity.type
_entity.pdbx_description
1 polymer ?
#
loop_
_entity_poly.entity_id
_entity_poly.type
_entity_poly.pdbx_seq_one_letter_code
_entity_poly.pdbx_strand_id
1 'polypeptide(L)'
;MFINEYGSRSDPSIILLAPMMVSGRDLYNMMKPYFKGNYHIIAPDQGGHGRADGYHSADDEFQALRSFLLESGCTEIALVYGASLGVAVGWRLFFDPAFHIARAWFDGVALTRNARFAEWFMKRMFRSRKKKLAKTQVEASPSLIKMYGYDFARMMTRNFDRITLEDIDNICHACCHYDLHRLTENEQKKLHLDFGEKDFDWMYSRETIPMYIPNAELEIRPGYQHCGYMAAEPKAYVEQIEAFMKKA
;
A
#
# COMPACT_ATOMS: atom_id res chain seq x y z
N MET A 1 14.30 4.80 -0.80
CA MET A 1 13.53 4.00 -1.78
C MET A 1 14.44 3.32 -2.79
N PHE A 2 14.13 2.11 -3.24
CA PHE A 2 14.81 1.43 -4.34
C PHE A 2 13.79 1.07 -5.43
N ILE A 3 14.01 1.51 -6.67
CA ILE A 3 13.04 1.31 -7.76
C ILE A 3 13.24 -0.06 -8.42
N ASN A 4 12.18 -0.86 -8.45
CA ASN A 4 12.07 -2.04 -9.28
C ASN A 4 11.14 -1.70 -10.47
N GLU A 5 11.62 -1.90 -11.68
CA GLU A 5 10.90 -1.58 -12.92
C GLU A 5 10.80 -2.84 -13.79
N TYR A 6 9.62 -3.10 -14.37
CA TYR A 6 9.30 -4.29 -15.14
C TYR A 6 8.42 -3.97 -16.34
N GLY A 7 8.52 -4.77 -17.39
CA GLY A 7 7.74 -4.59 -18.62
C GLY A 7 8.31 -3.54 -19.55
N SER A 8 7.54 -3.16 -20.55
CA SER A 8 7.96 -2.15 -21.54
C SER A 8 7.43 -0.78 -21.18
N ARG A 9 8.26 0.24 -21.26
CA ARG A 9 7.87 1.66 -21.06
C ARG A 9 6.84 2.17 -22.07
N SER A 10 6.61 1.44 -23.17
CA SER A 10 5.55 1.73 -24.14
C SER A 10 4.17 1.25 -23.71
N ASP A 11 4.10 0.38 -22.69
CA ASP A 11 2.85 -0.14 -22.17
C ASP A 11 2.27 0.80 -21.09
N PRO A 12 0.95 0.72 -20.78
CA PRO A 12 0.34 1.53 -19.72
C PRO A 12 1.04 1.32 -18.37
N SER A 13 1.38 2.44 -17.70
CA SER A 13 2.15 2.41 -16.46
C SER A 13 1.28 2.13 -15.24
N ILE A 14 1.74 1.19 -14.40
CA ILE A 14 1.16 0.88 -13.08
C ILE A 14 2.21 1.10 -12.00
N ILE A 15 1.85 1.86 -10.97
CA ILE A 15 2.67 2.03 -9.77
C ILE A 15 2.13 1.09 -8.68
N LEU A 16 2.96 0.18 -8.15
CA LEU A 16 2.60 -0.75 -7.08
C LEU A 16 3.32 -0.39 -5.78
N LEU A 17 2.59 0.17 -4.83
CA LEU A 17 3.11 0.61 -3.52
C LEU A 17 2.70 -0.40 -2.44
N ALA A 18 3.68 -1.13 -1.93
CA ALA A 18 3.47 -2.26 -1.03
C ALA A 18 3.09 -1.84 0.40
N PRO A 19 2.36 -2.69 1.15
CA PRO A 19 2.14 -2.48 2.58
C PRO A 19 3.42 -2.73 3.39
N MET A 20 3.44 -2.32 4.64
CA MET A 20 4.50 -2.68 5.58
C MET A 20 4.71 -4.20 5.61
N MET A 21 5.95 -4.65 5.75
CA MET A 21 6.38 -6.06 5.71
C MET A 21 6.31 -6.72 4.32
N VAL A 22 6.07 -5.97 3.26
CA VAL A 22 6.09 -6.48 1.88
C VAL A 22 7.00 -5.56 1.07
N SER A 23 7.99 -6.13 0.34
CA SER A 23 8.78 -5.34 -0.60
C SER A 23 8.01 -5.11 -1.90
N GLY A 24 8.38 -4.07 -2.65
CA GLY A 24 7.78 -3.84 -3.98
C GLY A 24 7.96 -5.03 -4.90
N ARG A 25 9.14 -5.69 -4.84
CA ARG A 25 9.40 -6.92 -5.57
C ARG A 25 8.50 -8.09 -5.16
N ASP A 26 8.25 -8.27 -3.85
CA ASP A 26 7.36 -9.33 -3.36
C ASP A 26 5.91 -9.07 -3.83
N LEU A 27 5.44 -7.82 -3.76
CA LEU A 27 4.13 -7.41 -4.26
C LEU A 27 3.99 -7.66 -5.76
N TYR A 28 4.99 -7.25 -6.56
CA TYR A 28 5.03 -7.54 -7.99
C TYR A 28 4.94 -9.03 -8.27
N ASN A 29 5.76 -9.85 -7.63
CA ASN A 29 5.77 -11.31 -7.85
C ASN A 29 4.43 -11.97 -7.50
N MET A 30 3.71 -11.44 -6.51
CA MET A 30 2.41 -11.93 -6.11
C MET A 30 1.30 -11.57 -7.11
N MET A 31 1.33 -10.37 -7.67
CA MET A 31 0.26 -9.87 -8.55
C MET A 31 0.48 -10.20 -10.03
N LYS A 32 1.74 -10.15 -10.48
CA LYS A 32 2.14 -10.28 -11.89
C LYS A 32 1.58 -11.51 -12.61
N PRO A 33 1.53 -12.72 -12.02
CA PRO A 33 1.00 -13.90 -12.69
C PRO A 33 -0.46 -13.79 -13.14
N TYR A 34 -1.21 -12.85 -12.59
CA TYR A 34 -2.65 -12.70 -12.80
C TYR A 34 -3.04 -11.51 -13.68
N PHE A 35 -2.12 -10.60 -13.96
CA PHE A 35 -2.34 -9.55 -14.96
C PHE A 35 -2.47 -10.17 -16.36
N LYS A 36 -3.57 -9.84 -17.06
CA LYS A 36 -3.87 -10.30 -18.41
C LYS A 36 -3.31 -9.34 -19.47
N GLY A 37 -3.22 -8.05 -19.14
CA GLY A 37 -2.61 -7.03 -19.99
C GLY A 37 -1.09 -6.99 -19.88
N ASN A 38 -0.46 -6.34 -20.87
CA ASN A 38 0.93 -5.93 -20.78
C ASN A 38 0.98 -4.56 -20.11
N TYR A 39 1.84 -4.42 -19.12
CA TYR A 39 1.99 -3.19 -18.35
C TYR A 39 3.45 -2.89 -18.08
N HIS A 40 3.77 -1.60 -18.07
CA HIS A 40 4.99 -1.09 -17.47
C HIS A 40 4.74 -0.94 -15.96
N ILE A 41 5.39 -1.77 -15.15
CA ILE A 41 5.14 -1.82 -13.71
C ILE A 41 6.33 -1.27 -12.93
N ILE A 42 6.07 -0.25 -12.12
CA ILE A 42 7.03 0.35 -11.18
C ILE A 42 6.60 -0.07 -9.77
N ALA A 43 7.40 -0.94 -9.13
CA ALA A 43 7.12 -1.52 -7.82
C ALA A 43 8.28 -1.21 -6.85
N PRO A 44 8.35 0.00 -6.28
CA PRO A 44 9.46 0.39 -5.45
C PRO A 44 9.51 -0.35 -4.12
N ASP A 45 10.71 -0.73 -3.68
CA ASP A 45 10.95 -1.09 -2.31
C ASP A 45 11.00 0.22 -1.49
N GLN A 46 10.03 0.43 -0.61
CA GLN A 46 10.02 1.54 0.32
C GLN A 46 11.07 1.36 1.41
N GLY A 47 11.49 2.42 2.06
CA GLY A 47 12.49 2.38 3.13
C GLY A 47 12.22 1.27 4.16
N GLY A 48 13.29 0.60 4.61
CA GLY A 48 13.23 -0.57 5.49
C GLY A 48 12.85 -1.89 4.80
N HIS A 49 12.47 -1.88 3.51
CA HIS A 49 12.02 -3.07 2.79
C HIS A 49 12.93 -3.39 1.60
N GLY A 50 12.96 -4.68 1.22
CA GLY A 50 13.66 -5.15 0.04
C GLY A 50 15.13 -4.70 -0.02
N ARG A 51 15.48 -3.87 -1.01
CA ARG A 51 16.81 -3.31 -1.23
C ARG A 51 16.96 -1.85 -0.80
N ALA A 52 15.89 -1.22 -0.30
CA ALA A 52 15.94 0.14 0.19
C ALA A 52 16.65 0.24 1.56
N ASP A 53 17.21 1.41 1.83
CA ASP A 53 17.72 1.79 3.14
C ASP A 53 16.59 2.02 4.14
N GLY A 54 16.84 2.67 5.28
CA GLY A 54 15.82 2.94 6.29
C GLY A 54 14.66 3.80 5.80
N TYR A 55 13.52 3.71 6.48
CA TYR A 55 12.33 4.53 6.21
C TYR A 55 12.39 5.83 7.04
N HIS A 56 12.44 6.99 6.40
CA HIS A 56 12.49 8.28 7.08
C HIS A 56 11.11 8.94 7.17
N SER A 57 10.46 9.19 6.05
CA SER A 57 9.12 9.78 6.02
C SER A 57 8.37 9.41 4.74
N ALA A 58 7.03 9.59 4.75
CA ALA A 58 6.23 9.44 3.54
C ALA A 58 6.56 10.48 2.48
N ASP A 59 7.03 11.66 2.91
CA ASP A 59 7.45 12.71 1.98
C ASP A 59 8.76 12.36 1.27
N ASP A 60 9.78 11.86 1.99
CA ASP A 60 11.04 11.40 1.37
C ASP A 60 10.79 10.27 0.36
N GLU A 61 9.92 9.31 0.72
CA GLU A 61 9.53 8.23 -0.19
C GLU A 61 8.79 8.77 -1.43
N PHE A 62 7.87 9.71 -1.23
CA PHE A 62 7.17 10.38 -2.32
C PHE A 62 8.13 11.15 -3.23
N GLN A 63 9.03 11.96 -2.69
CA GLN A 63 9.99 12.74 -3.48
C GLN A 63 10.95 11.85 -4.27
N ALA A 64 11.40 10.74 -3.70
CA ALA A 64 12.22 9.76 -4.41
C ALA A 64 11.49 9.12 -5.59
N LEU A 65 10.23 8.70 -5.41
CA LEU A 65 9.40 8.16 -6.48
C LEU A 65 9.10 9.24 -7.53
N ARG A 66 8.72 10.44 -7.10
CA ARG A 66 8.42 11.58 -7.96
C ARG A 66 9.60 11.93 -8.88
N SER A 67 10.79 12.03 -8.34
CA SER A 67 12.01 12.33 -9.10
C SER A 67 12.25 11.27 -10.18
N PHE A 68 12.18 9.99 -9.81
CA PHE A 68 12.31 8.88 -10.75
C PHE A 68 11.28 8.95 -11.89
N LEU A 69 10.00 9.18 -11.57
CA LEU A 69 8.92 9.25 -12.56
C LEU A 69 9.11 10.40 -13.54
N LEU A 70 9.52 11.57 -13.05
CA LEU A 70 9.80 12.73 -13.91
C LEU A 70 11.03 12.52 -14.78
N GLU A 71 12.12 12.01 -14.23
CA GLU A 71 13.37 11.73 -14.96
C GLU A 71 13.15 10.65 -16.05
N SER A 72 12.30 9.67 -15.79
CA SER A 72 11.94 8.63 -16.77
C SER A 72 10.88 9.06 -17.77
N GLY A 73 10.27 10.25 -17.61
CA GLY A 73 9.16 10.73 -18.44
C GLY A 73 7.84 9.99 -18.21
N CYS A 74 7.70 9.25 -17.10
CA CYS A 74 6.50 8.50 -16.75
C CYS A 74 5.47 9.40 -16.05
N THR A 75 4.79 10.26 -16.79
CA THR A 75 3.78 11.21 -16.27
C THR A 75 2.34 10.77 -16.50
N GLU A 76 2.11 9.86 -17.45
CA GLU A 76 0.80 9.25 -17.72
C GLU A 76 0.73 7.89 -17.00
N ILE A 77 -0.10 7.81 -15.96
CA ILE A 77 -0.18 6.65 -15.06
C ILE A 77 -1.58 6.04 -15.14
N ALA A 78 -1.67 4.82 -15.63
CA ALA A 78 -2.94 4.10 -15.75
C ALA A 78 -3.53 3.72 -14.38
N LEU A 79 -2.66 3.32 -13.43
CA LEU A 79 -3.06 2.97 -12.08
C LEU A 79 -1.98 3.31 -11.05
N VAL A 80 -2.39 3.92 -9.96
CA VAL A 80 -1.65 3.92 -8.69
C VAL A 80 -2.34 2.94 -7.75
N TYR A 81 -1.66 1.83 -7.45
CA TYR A 81 -2.05 0.90 -6.41
C TYR A 81 -1.26 1.19 -5.14
N GLY A 82 -1.93 1.29 -4.02
CA GLY A 82 -1.31 1.41 -2.71
C GLY A 82 -2.03 0.58 -1.67
N ALA A 83 -1.28 -0.18 -0.88
CA ALA A 83 -1.82 -0.92 0.25
C ALA A 83 -1.20 -0.43 1.56
N SER A 84 -2.02 -0.12 2.56
CA SER A 84 -1.58 0.30 3.90
C SER A 84 -0.50 1.40 3.83
N LEU A 85 0.75 1.11 4.23
CA LEU A 85 1.89 2.02 4.12
C LEU A 85 2.02 2.63 2.72
N GLY A 86 1.81 1.83 1.67
CA GLY A 86 1.92 2.30 0.28
C GLY A 86 0.93 3.42 -0.07
N VAL A 87 -0.20 3.49 0.64
CA VAL A 87 -1.17 4.58 0.43
C VAL A 87 -0.60 5.93 0.84
N ALA A 88 0.30 5.98 1.83
CA ALA A 88 0.90 7.25 2.25
C ALA A 88 1.67 7.96 1.12
N VAL A 89 2.30 7.19 0.25
CA VAL A 89 2.97 7.70 -0.98
C VAL A 89 1.97 7.85 -2.12
N GLY A 90 1.11 6.84 -2.34
CA GLY A 90 0.11 6.84 -3.42
C GLY A 90 -0.88 7.99 -3.32
N TRP A 91 -1.28 8.36 -2.10
CA TRP A 91 -2.15 9.50 -1.84
C TRP A 91 -1.50 10.83 -2.24
N ARG A 92 -0.22 11.05 -1.90
CA ARG A 92 0.54 12.23 -2.34
C ARG A 92 0.69 12.28 -3.85
N LEU A 93 0.99 11.13 -4.46
CA LEU A 93 1.15 11.04 -5.92
C LEU A 93 -0.16 11.36 -6.65
N PHE A 94 -1.31 10.92 -6.12
CA PHE A 94 -2.64 11.16 -6.71
C PHE A 94 -2.97 12.65 -6.81
N PHE A 95 -2.45 13.49 -5.91
CA PHE A 95 -2.68 14.94 -5.90
C PHE A 95 -1.55 15.76 -6.54
N ASP A 96 -0.47 15.13 -7.01
CA ASP A 96 0.62 15.87 -7.66
C ASP A 96 0.22 16.27 -9.09
N PRO A 97 0.11 17.58 -9.39
CA PRO A 97 -0.30 18.06 -10.71
C PRO A 97 0.69 17.74 -11.84
N ALA A 98 1.89 17.25 -11.53
CA ALA A 98 2.85 16.80 -12.53
C ALA A 98 2.45 15.48 -13.20
N PHE A 99 1.47 14.76 -12.64
CA PHE A 99 1.07 13.44 -13.13
C PHE A 99 -0.40 13.40 -13.52
N HIS A 100 -0.69 12.73 -14.64
CA HIS A 100 -2.04 12.38 -15.04
C HIS A 100 -2.33 10.94 -14.61
N ILE A 101 -3.09 10.79 -13.50
CA ILE A 101 -3.46 9.49 -12.94
C ILE A 101 -4.89 9.16 -13.37
N ALA A 102 -5.05 8.07 -14.13
CA ALA A 102 -6.34 7.63 -14.61
C ALA A 102 -7.17 6.99 -13.48
N ARG A 103 -6.56 6.13 -12.65
CA ARG A 103 -7.21 5.41 -11.55
C ARG A 103 -6.26 5.26 -10.35
N ALA A 104 -6.86 5.19 -9.15
CA ALA A 104 -6.13 4.82 -7.94
C ALA A 104 -6.92 3.79 -7.13
N TRP A 105 -6.24 2.73 -6.69
CA TRP A 105 -6.77 1.66 -5.84
C TRP A 105 -6.02 1.63 -4.53
N PHE A 106 -6.72 1.91 -3.44
CA PHE A 106 -6.14 1.97 -2.09
C PHE A 106 -6.78 0.93 -1.17
N ASP A 107 -5.95 0.07 -0.59
CA ASP A 107 -6.34 -1.03 0.28
C ASP A 107 -5.87 -0.76 1.72
N GLY A 108 -6.79 -0.82 2.68
CA GLY A 108 -6.49 -0.72 4.10
C GLY A 108 -5.93 0.65 4.52
N VAL A 109 -6.69 1.73 4.35
CA VAL A 109 -6.28 3.08 4.72
C VAL A 109 -7.36 3.83 5.47
N ALA A 110 -7.04 4.32 6.69
CA ALA A 110 -8.00 5.07 7.50
C ALA A 110 -8.23 6.52 7.04
N LEU A 111 -7.39 7.11 6.21
CA LEU A 111 -7.44 8.50 5.75
C LEU A 111 -7.73 9.50 6.89
N THR A 112 -6.90 9.48 7.92
CA THR A 112 -7.04 10.36 9.08
C THR A 112 -6.02 11.48 9.09
N ARG A 113 -6.42 12.70 9.51
CA ARG A 113 -5.49 13.85 9.60
C ARG A 113 -4.53 13.76 10.76
N ASN A 114 -4.96 13.22 11.90
CA ASN A 114 -4.19 13.27 13.13
C ASN A 114 -4.64 12.17 14.11
N ALA A 115 -4.28 10.92 13.80
CA ALA A 115 -4.66 9.77 14.60
C ALA A 115 -3.60 9.43 15.67
N ARG A 116 -3.25 10.40 16.56
CA ARG A 116 -2.19 10.25 17.59
C ARG A 116 -2.34 9.01 18.47
N PHE A 117 -3.58 8.67 18.85
CA PHE A 117 -3.81 7.49 19.67
C PHE A 117 -3.55 6.21 18.88
N ALA A 118 -4.02 6.13 17.62
CA ALA A 118 -3.74 5.00 16.74
C ALA A 118 -2.24 4.86 16.48
N GLU A 119 -1.53 5.96 16.22
CA GLU A 119 -0.07 5.97 16.06
C GLU A 119 0.64 5.42 17.28
N TRP A 120 0.31 5.92 18.48
CA TRP A 120 0.90 5.43 19.73
C TRP A 120 0.65 3.93 19.93
N PHE A 121 -0.58 3.48 19.69
CA PHE A 121 -0.95 2.07 19.80
C PHE A 121 -0.17 1.20 18.80
N MET A 122 -0.13 1.60 17.54
CA MET A 122 0.60 0.88 16.48
C MET A 122 2.11 0.81 16.78
N LYS A 123 2.75 1.90 17.17
CA LYS A 123 4.15 1.94 17.58
C LYS A 123 4.41 0.94 18.71
N ARG A 124 3.60 0.97 19.76
CA ARG A 124 3.74 0.04 20.89
C ARG A 124 3.60 -1.42 20.45
N MET A 125 2.61 -1.72 19.62
CA MET A 125 2.32 -3.05 19.11
C MET A 125 3.48 -3.58 18.23
N PHE A 126 3.89 -2.84 17.22
CA PHE A 126 4.94 -3.28 16.30
C PHE A 126 6.31 -3.35 16.94
N ARG A 127 6.67 -2.40 17.80
CA ARG A 127 7.91 -2.46 18.59
C ARG A 127 7.96 -3.69 19.50
N SER A 128 6.84 -4.04 20.13
CA SER A 128 6.73 -5.27 20.94
C SER A 128 6.90 -6.54 20.09
N ARG A 129 6.24 -6.59 18.93
CA ARG A 129 6.37 -7.71 17.98
C ARG A 129 7.81 -7.85 17.46
N LYS A 130 8.47 -6.75 17.11
CA LYS A 130 9.87 -6.74 16.68
C LYS A 130 10.80 -7.32 17.75
N LYS A 131 10.66 -6.87 19.00
CA LYS A 131 11.45 -7.41 20.13
C LYS A 131 11.18 -8.89 20.38
N LYS A 132 9.94 -9.35 20.19
CA LYS A 132 9.59 -10.77 20.32
C LYS A 132 10.21 -11.59 19.20
N LEU A 133 10.11 -11.14 17.96
CA LEU A 133 10.68 -11.82 16.79
C LEU A 133 12.19 -12.02 16.95
N ALA A 134 12.93 -10.99 17.35
CA ALA A 134 14.37 -11.07 17.60
C ALA A 134 14.78 -12.12 18.66
N LYS A 135 13.87 -12.44 19.61
CA LYS A 135 14.11 -13.47 20.64
C LYS A 135 13.76 -14.89 20.17
N THR A 136 12.73 -15.03 19.32
CA THR A 136 12.18 -16.34 18.96
C THR A 136 12.78 -16.93 17.69
N GLN A 137 13.37 -16.09 16.82
CA GLN A 137 13.99 -16.50 15.54
C GLN A 137 13.11 -17.44 14.69
N VAL A 138 11.79 -17.23 14.72
CA VAL A 138 10.85 -18.06 13.96
C VAL A 138 10.85 -17.66 12.49
N GLU A 139 10.78 -18.65 11.60
CA GLU A 139 10.72 -18.45 10.15
C GLU A 139 9.42 -17.73 9.71
N ALA A 140 8.31 -18.04 10.37
CA ALA A 140 7.03 -17.38 10.18
C ALA A 140 6.30 -17.17 11.49
N SER A 141 5.79 -15.96 11.72
CA SER A 141 5.04 -15.64 12.94
C SER A 141 3.72 -16.41 12.97
N PRO A 142 3.40 -17.17 14.06
CA PRO A 142 2.15 -17.92 14.16
C PRO A 142 0.89 -17.07 14.00
N SER A 143 0.91 -15.81 14.45
CA SER A 143 -0.21 -14.89 14.29
C SER A 143 -0.40 -14.49 12.84
N LEU A 144 0.67 -14.29 12.07
CA LEU A 144 0.60 -13.98 10.65
C LEU A 144 0.16 -15.20 9.83
N ILE A 145 0.62 -16.42 10.20
CA ILE A 145 0.18 -17.67 9.54
C ILE A 145 -1.34 -17.81 9.64
N LYS A 146 -1.91 -17.54 10.81
CA LYS A 146 -3.36 -17.61 11.03
C LYS A 146 -4.12 -16.59 10.19
N MET A 147 -3.53 -15.42 9.92
CA MET A 147 -4.17 -14.31 9.20
C MET A 147 -4.02 -14.42 7.69
N TYR A 148 -2.86 -14.85 7.21
CA TYR A 148 -2.46 -14.72 5.80
C TYR A 148 -1.95 -16.02 5.15
N GLY A 149 -1.92 -17.14 5.89
CA GLY A 149 -1.30 -18.38 5.43
C GLY A 149 0.22 -18.39 5.58
N TYR A 150 0.82 -19.58 5.40
CA TYR A 150 2.23 -19.81 5.75
C TYR A 150 3.21 -19.02 4.86
N ASP A 151 3.07 -19.12 3.54
CA ASP A 151 4.03 -18.54 2.60
C ASP A 151 4.06 -17.00 2.70
N PHE A 152 2.87 -16.38 2.79
CA PHE A 152 2.77 -14.93 2.94
C PHE A 152 3.31 -14.48 4.31
N ALA A 153 2.99 -15.21 5.39
CA ALA A 153 3.49 -14.94 6.73
C ALA A 153 5.02 -15.05 6.82
N ARG A 154 5.62 -16.04 6.14
CA ARG A 154 7.06 -16.21 6.05
C ARG A 154 7.72 -15.02 5.35
N MET A 155 7.19 -14.60 4.22
CA MET A 155 7.66 -13.43 3.48
C MET A 155 7.57 -12.17 4.34
N MET A 156 6.41 -11.92 4.99
CA MET A 156 6.23 -10.79 5.90
C MET A 156 7.20 -10.82 7.08
N THR A 157 7.43 -11.99 7.70
CA THR A 157 8.33 -12.15 8.84
C THR A 157 9.77 -11.81 8.45
N ARG A 158 10.22 -12.29 7.29
CA ARG A 158 11.55 -11.98 6.73
C ARG A 158 11.73 -10.48 6.47
N ASN A 159 10.74 -9.82 5.88
CA ASN A 159 10.81 -8.39 5.63
C ASN A 159 10.75 -7.59 6.94
N PHE A 160 9.92 -8.01 7.91
CA PHE A 160 9.82 -7.34 9.21
C PHE A 160 11.12 -7.45 10.03
N ASP A 161 11.89 -8.50 9.83
CA ASP A 161 13.19 -8.63 10.48
C ASP A 161 14.22 -7.57 10.03
N ARG A 162 14.08 -7.05 8.83
CA ARG A 162 14.92 -5.96 8.31
C ARG A 162 14.53 -4.58 8.86
N ILE A 163 13.24 -4.34 9.10
CA ILE A 163 12.69 -3.05 9.58
C ILE A 163 13.23 -2.75 10.98
N THR A 164 13.86 -1.60 11.18
CA THR A 164 14.37 -1.15 12.47
C THR A 164 13.27 -0.63 13.40
N LEU A 165 13.60 -0.33 14.66
CA LEU A 165 12.65 0.34 15.56
C LEU A 165 12.35 1.79 15.16
N GLU A 166 13.32 2.46 14.54
CA GLU A 166 13.16 3.81 13.99
C GLU A 166 12.25 3.79 12.78
N ASP A 167 12.47 2.85 11.85
CA ASP A 167 11.57 2.65 10.70
C ASP A 167 10.13 2.41 11.15
N ILE A 168 9.91 1.58 12.19
CA ILE A 168 8.58 1.32 12.75
C ILE A 168 7.91 2.63 13.21
N ASP A 169 8.65 3.49 13.91
CA ASP A 169 8.09 4.75 14.41
C ASP A 169 7.70 5.69 13.27
N ASN A 170 8.54 5.79 12.25
CA ASN A 170 8.32 6.64 11.08
C ASN A 170 7.18 6.10 10.19
N ILE A 171 7.13 4.78 9.98
CA ILE A 171 6.04 4.11 9.25
C ILE A 171 4.70 4.32 9.95
N CYS A 172 4.63 4.10 11.27
CA CYS A 172 3.40 4.31 12.04
C CYS A 172 2.94 5.78 11.96
N HIS A 173 3.88 6.72 11.99
CA HIS A 173 3.56 8.13 11.78
C HIS A 173 2.95 8.36 10.39
N ALA A 174 3.59 7.87 9.34
CA ALA A 174 3.13 8.02 7.96
C ALA A 174 1.71 7.46 7.74
N CYS A 175 1.38 6.32 8.36
CA CYS A 175 0.06 5.69 8.25
C CYS A 175 -1.05 6.39 9.06
N CYS A 176 -0.71 7.30 9.97
CA CYS A 176 -1.66 7.97 10.88
C CYS A 176 -1.86 9.45 10.58
N HIS A 177 -1.14 10.01 9.61
CA HIS A 177 -1.17 11.45 9.31
C HIS A 177 -1.23 11.70 7.81
N TYR A 178 -2.45 11.95 7.31
CA TYR A 178 -2.71 12.25 5.91
C TYR A 178 -3.09 13.72 5.71
N ASP A 179 -2.56 14.33 4.66
CA ASP A 179 -3.09 15.59 4.15
C ASP A 179 -4.36 15.29 3.34
N LEU A 180 -5.51 15.65 3.93
CA LEU A 180 -6.80 15.42 3.29
C LEU A 180 -7.17 16.63 2.44
N HIS A 181 -7.14 16.45 1.14
CA HIS A 181 -7.52 17.45 0.15
C HIS A 181 -9.02 17.37 -0.15
N ARG A 182 -9.63 18.51 -0.53
CA ARG A 182 -10.99 18.48 -1.04
C ARG A 182 -10.98 17.91 -2.46
N LEU A 183 -11.63 16.75 -2.64
CA LEU A 183 -11.76 16.11 -3.93
C LEU A 183 -13.03 16.58 -4.64
N THR A 184 -12.90 16.85 -5.93
CA THR A 184 -14.04 16.98 -6.84
C THR A 184 -14.72 15.61 -7.03
N GLU A 185 -15.97 15.61 -7.51
CA GLU A 185 -16.68 14.36 -7.81
C GLU A 185 -15.93 13.50 -8.85
N ASN A 186 -15.31 14.14 -9.84
CA ASN A 186 -14.54 13.42 -10.86
C ASN A 186 -13.26 12.79 -10.30
N GLU A 187 -12.56 13.43 -9.37
CA GLU A 187 -11.41 12.83 -8.68
C GLU A 187 -11.85 11.66 -7.80
N GLN A 188 -12.96 11.78 -7.09
CA GLN A 188 -13.51 10.70 -6.27
C GLN A 188 -13.84 9.45 -7.11
N LYS A 189 -14.42 9.60 -8.30
CA LYS A 189 -14.74 8.51 -9.23
C LYS A 189 -13.50 7.77 -9.76
N LYS A 190 -12.32 8.36 -9.64
CA LYS A 190 -11.04 7.70 -9.96
C LYS A 190 -10.53 6.80 -8.84
N LEU A 191 -11.13 6.86 -7.64
CA LEU A 191 -10.69 6.15 -6.45
C LEU A 191 -11.50 4.87 -6.23
N HIS A 192 -10.80 3.79 -5.93
CA HIS A 192 -11.35 2.58 -5.33
C HIS A 192 -10.71 2.39 -3.96
N LEU A 193 -11.53 2.19 -2.93
CA LEU A 193 -11.10 1.87 -1.58
C LEU A 193 -11.51 0.44 -1.23
N ASP A 194 -10.56 -0.36 -0.78
CA ASP A 194 -10.76 -1.77 -0.43
C ASP A 194 -10.41 -2.01 1.04
N PHE A 195 -11.23 -2.77 1.76
CA PHE A 195 -11.00 -3.08 3.17
C PHE A 195 -11.45 -4.50 3.50
N GLY A 196 -10.74 -5.16 4.39
CA GLY A 196 -11.30 -6.31 5.09
C GLY A 196 -12.38 -5.88 6.10
N GLU A 197 -13.45 -6.67 6.26
CA GLU A 197 -14.49 -6.42 7.28
C GLU A 197 -13.91 -6.34 8.70
N LYS A 198 -12.83 -7.11 8.97
CA LYS A 198 -12.12 -7.16 10.25
C LYS A 198 -10.88 -6.25 10.29
N ASP A 199 -10.75 -5.38 9.30
CA ASP A 199 -9.67 -4.39 9.25
C ASP A 199 -9.89 -3.30 10.29
N PHE A 200 -8.85 -3.02 11.09
CA PHE A 200 -8.90 -1.94 12.08
C PHE A 200 -9.10 -0.57 11.42
N ASP A 201 -8.46 -0.34 10.27
CA ASP A 201 -8.57 0.91 9.54
C ASP A 201 -10.01 1.14 9.04
N TRP A 202 -10.69 0.09 8.59
CA TRP A 202 -12.12 0.16 8.27
C TRP A 202 -12.97 0.46 9.50
N MET A 203 -12.77 -0.29 10.60
CA MET A 203 -13.54 -0.07 11.82
C MET A 203 -13.38 1.35 12.37
N TYR A 204 -12.19 1.94 12.19
CA TYR A 204 -11.89 3.29 12.64
C TYR A 204 -12.49 4.38 11.74
N SER A 205 -12.60 4.12 10.43
CA SER A 205 -12.94 5.14 9.42
C SER A 205 -14.29 4.91 8.71
N ARG A 206 -15.04 3.88 9.08
CA ARG A 206 -16.30 3.50 8.42
C ARG A 206 -17.37 4.61 8.35
N GLU A 207 -17.33 5.56 9.27
CA GLU A 207 -18.24 6.71 9.26
C GLU A 207 -17.65 7.90 8.50
N THR A 208 -16.33 8.08 8.55
CA THR A 208 -15.65 9.25 7.99
C THR A 208 -15.36 9.11 6.50
N ILE A 209 -14.96 7.93 6.03
CA ILE A 209 -14.64 7.71 4.60
C ILE A 209 -15.85 7.96 3.69
N PRO A 210 -17.05 7.36 3.93
CA PRO A 210 -18.22 7.61 3.09
C PRO A 210 -18.67 9.07 3.11
N MET A 211 -18.42 9.80 4.19
CA MET A 211 -18.73 11.24 4.28
C MET A 211 -17.69 12.09 3.54
N TYR A 212 -16.42 11.68 3.58
CA TYR A 212 -15.32 12.43 2.99
C TYR A 212 -15.23 12.27 1.47
N ILE A 213 -15.44 11.05 0.97
CA ILE A 213 -15.34 10.71 -0.46
C ILE A 213 -16.53 9.84 -0.90
N PRO A 214 -17.76 10.38 -0.88
CA PRO A 214 -18.99 9.62 -1.11
C PRO A 214 -19.14 9.04 -2.53
N ASN A 215 -18.38 9.54 -3.51
CA ASN A 215 -18.45 9.08 -4.90
C ASN A 215 -17.30 8.13 -5.28
N ALA A 216 -16.41 7.77 -4.34
CA ALA A 216 -15.41 6.74 -4.55
C ALA A 216 -16.06 5.36 -4.52
N GLU A 217 -15.49 4.40 -5.25
CA GLU A 217 -15.88 3.01 -5.08
C GLU A 217 -15.37 2.50 -3.73
N LEU A 218 -16.25 1.89 -2.95
CA LEU A 218 -15.92 1.34 -1.65
C LEU A 218 -16.30 -0.14 -1.59
N GLU A 219 -15.33 -1.00 -1.34
CA GLU A 219 -15.52 -2.44 -1.22
C GLU A 219 -15.10 -2.93 0.17
N ILE A 220 -15.99 -3.67 0.84
CA ILE A 220 -15.72 -4.29 2.14
C ILE A 220 -15.72 -5.81 1.97
N ARG A 221 -14.60 -6.46 2.24
CA ARG A 221 -14.39 -7.91 2.05
C ARG A 221 -14.84 -8.70 3.28
N PRO A 222 -15.96 -9.43 3.21
CA PRO A 222 -16.49 -10.18 4.36
C PRO A 222 -15.47 -11.20 4.88
N GLY A 223 -15.24 -11.19 6.19
CA GLY A 223 -14.39 -12.16 6.87
C GLY A 223 -12.89 -11.89 6.79
N TYR A 224 -12.41 -10.98 5.93
CA TYR A 224 -10.99 -10.70 5.75
C TYR A 224 -10.45 -9.67 6.76
N GLN A 225 -9.14 -9.80 7.03
CA GLN A 225 -8.34 -8.87 7.82
C GLN A 225 -7.75 -7.77 6.91
N HIS A 226 -6.94 -6.89 7.49
CA HIS A 226 -6.18 -5.84 6.82
C HIS A 226 -5.37 -6.39 5.62
N CYS A 227 -5.62 -5.89 4.41
CA CYS A 227 -5.05 -6.38 3.14
C CYS A 227 -5.17 -7.90 2.94
N GLY A 228 -6.13 -8.55 3.62
CA GLY A 228 -6.22 -10.01 3.68
C GLY A 228 -6.77 -10.64 2.40
N TYR A 229 -7.65 -9.94 1.69
CA TYR A 229 -8.22 -10.45 0.45
C TYR A 229 -7.17 -10.55 -0.67
N MET A 230 -6.31 -9.54 -0.79
CA MET A 230 -5.17 -9.57 -1.70
C MET A 230 -4.25 -10.79 -1.45
N ALA A 231 -3.98 -11.10 -0.19
CA ALA A 231 -3.11 -12.22 0.17
C ALA A 231 -3.75 -13.60 -0.09
N ALA A 232 -5.07 -13.72 0.15
CA ALA A 232 -5.80 -14.98 0.02
C ALA A 232 -6.25 -15.27 -1.41
N GLU A 233 -6.68 -14.25 -2.14
CA GLU A 233 -7.34 -14.35 -3.45
C GLU A 233 -6.66 -13.45 -4.50
N PRO A 234 -5.32 -13.54 -4.70
CA PRO A 234 -4.58 -12.59 -5.52
C PRO A 234 -5.06 -12.57 -6.98
N LYS A 235 -5.51 -13.70 -7.52
CA LYS A 235 -6.07 -13.78 -8.87
C LYS A 235 -7.34 -12.94 -9.00
N ALA A 236 -8.33 -13.19 -8.15
CA ALA A 236 -9.60 -12.48 -8.19
C ALA A 236 -9.40 -10.98 -7.91
N TYR A 237 -8.44 -10.66 -7.02
CA TYR A 237 -8.09 -9.28 -6.67
C TYR A 237 -7.51 -8.52 -7.88
N VAL A 238 -6.53 -9.10 -8.58
CA VAL A 238 -5.93 -8.48 -9.78
C VAL A 238 -6.93 -8.37 -10.93
N GLU A 239 -7.82 -9.36 -11.12
CA GLU A 239 -8.88 -9.29 -12.13
C GLU A 239 -9.83 -8.11 -11.86
N GLN A 240 -10.15 -7.82 -10.61
CA GLN A 240 -10.97 -6.66 -10.23
C GLN A 240 -10.23 -5.34 -10.45
N ILE A 241 -8.94 -5.27 -10.13
CA ILE A 241 -8.10 -4.11 -10.43
C ILE A 241 -8.11 -3.81 -11.93
N GLU A 242 -7.88 -4.82 -12.79
CA GLU A 242 -7.91 -4.62 -14.24
C GLU A 242 -9.31 -4.23 -14.75
N ALA A 243 -10.37 -4.74 -14.14
CA ALA A 243 -11.74 -4.33 -14.47
C ALA A 243 -11.98 -2.87 -14.09
N PHE A 244 -11.49 -2.43 -12.93
CA PHE A 244 -11.58 -1.03 -12.50
C PHE A 244 -10.79 -0.08 -13.40
N MET A 245 -9.61 -0.46 -13.84
CA MET A 245 -8.80 0.33 -14.79
C MET A 245 -9.53 0.59 -16.12
N LYS A 246 -10.42 -0.32 -16.54
CA LYS A 246 -11.16 -0.23 -17.81
C LYS A 246 -12.46 0.56 -17.71
N LYS A 247 -12.89 0.97 -16.52
CA LYS A 247 -14.10 1.79 -16.38
C LYS A 247 -13.88 3.16 -17.03
N ALA A 248 -14.87 3.61 -17.81
CA ALA A 248 -14.83 4.90 -18.50
C ALA A 248 -15.00 6.06 -17.50
#